data_11a512ecf4c41954232d470e810387b5
#
_entry.id   11a512ecf4c41954232d470e810387b5
#
_cell.length_a   1.000
_cell.length_b   1.000
_cell.length_c   1.000
_cell.angle_alpha   90.00
_cell.angle_beta   90.00
_cell.angle_gamma   90.00
#
_symmetry.space_group_name_H-M   'P 1'
#
loop_
_entity.id
_entity.type
_entity.pdbx_description
1 polymer ?
#
loop_
_entity_poly.entity_id
_entity_poly.type
_entity_poly.pdbx_seq_one_letter_code
_entity_poly.pdbx_strand_id
1 'polypeptide(L)'
;MTISAPLAKAELVEFQAALQSAPLPALPVKARQYFQEGMTHLQLGEAAEAVAAFSRSIEYAPDFAVARVFLGIAHALTSNIYPAIDHLEAAARLEPDSFAAHFTLAQLNFKLRITKRGYEAAGRALRCVKTLEQRKILTQLLREERERERNGIARPWFNKPFSAPLLFLAGSALAAAVIAVIAHMH
;
A
#
# COMPACT_ATOMS: atom_id res chain seq x y z
N MET A 1 8.93 5.85 14.99
CA MET A 1 7.91 5.16 14.15
C MET A 1 8.65 4.25 13.20
N THR A 2 8.81 3.00 13.56
CA THR A 2 9.43 1.97 12.72
C THR A 2 8.45 1.66 11.59
N ILE A 3 8.85 1.98 10.35
CA ILE A 3 8.17 1.52 9.16
C ILE A 3 8.38 0.00 9.13
N SER A 4 7.35 -0.71 9.56
CA SER A 4 7.37 -2.15 9.74
C SER A 4 7.50 -2.85 8.39
N ALA A 5 8.50 -3.67 8.32
CA ALA A 5 8.84 -4.76 7.41
C ALA A 5 8.87 -4.46 5.90
N PRO A 6 9.93 -4.91 5.21
CA PRO A 6 9.94 -4.99 3.76
C PRO A 6 8.72 -5.77 3.30
N LEU A 7 8.21 -5.43 2.11
CA LEU A 7 7.28 -6.29 1.36
C LEU A 7 7.72 -7.72 1.58
N ALA A 8 6.84 -8.55 2.15
CA ALA A 8 7.23 -9.90 2.53
C ALA A 8 7.87 -10.55 1.30
N LYS A 9 9.00 -11.24 1.48
CA LYS A 9 9.78 -11.86 0.40
C LYS A 9 8.88 -12.67 -0.56
N ALA A 10 7.79 -13.21 -0.04
CA ALA A 10 6.74 -13.92 -0.76
C ALA A 10 5.94 -13.00 -1.71
N GLU A 11 5.54 -11.79 -1.27
CA GLU A 11 4.80 -10.84 -2.12
C GLU A 11 5.66 -10.33 -3.29
N LEU A 12 6.96 -10.15 -3.06
CA LEU A 12 7.91 -9.76 -4.10
C LEU A 12 8.08 -10.88 -5.13
N VAL A 13 8.13 -12.14 -4.69
CA VAL A 13 8.25 -13.32 -5.57
C VAL A 13 6.96 -13.52 -6.39
N GLU A 14 5.79 -13.41 -5.79
CA GLU A 14 4.50 -13.52 -6.50
C GLU A 14 4.33 -12.37 -7.50
N PHE A 15 4.71 -11.16 -7.11
CA PHE A 15 4.70 -10.00 -7.98
C PHE A 15 5.69 -10.14 -9.14
N GLN A 16 6.89 -10.64 -8.88
CA GLN A 16 7.87 -10.98 -9.91
C GLN A 16 7.35 -12.03 -10.88
N ALA A 17 6.70 -13.09 -10.38
CA ALA A 17 6.11 -14.13 -11.21
C ALA A 17 4.97 -13.58 -12.10
N ALA A 18 4.14 -12.68 -11.56
CA ALA A 18 3.09 -12.00 -12.33
C ALA A 18 3.63 -11.09 -13.44
N LEU A 19 4.84 -10.54 -13.26
CA LEU A 19 5.51 -9.69 -14.26
C LEU A 19 6.32 -10.50 -15.29
N GLN A 20 6.89 -11.64 -14.87
CA GLN A 20 7.69 -12.50 -15.77
C GLN A 20 6.85 -13.20 -16.83
N SER A 21 5.53 -13.19 -16.72
CA SER A 21 4.62 -13.75 -17.73
C SER A 21 4.52 -12.90 -19.02
N ALA A 22 5.02 -11.67 -19.02
CA ALA A 22 5.08 -10.83 -20.22
C ALA A 22 6.44 -10.96 -20.91
N PRO A 23 6.49 -11.20 -22.25
CA PRO A 23 7.75 -11.19 -22.98
C PRO A 23 8.40 -9.81 -22.85
N LEU A 24 9.65 -9.78 -22.38
CA LEU A 24 10.42 -8.54 -22.33
C LEU A 24 10.57 -7.97 -23.77
N PRO A 25 10.36 -6.67 -23.96
CA PRO A 25 10.59 -6.05 -25.26
C PRO A 25 12.04 -6.26 -25.71
N ALA A 26 12.32 -6.02 -27.00
CA ALA A 26 13.67 -6.07 -27.53
C ALA A 26 14.52 -4.96 -26.90
N LEU A 27 15.16 -5.26 -25.78
CA LEU A 27 15.96 -4.33 -25.00
C LEU A 27 17.45 -4.40 -25.39
N PRO A 28 18.18 -3.28 -25.32
CA PRO A 28 19.63 -3.28 -25.36
C PRO A 28 20.22 -4.26 -24.35
N VAL A 29 21.28 -4.96 -24.73
CA VAL A 29 21.91 -5.99 -23.85
C VAL A 29 22.29 -5.40 -22.51
N LYS A 30 22.87 -4.20 -22.46
CA LYS A 30 23.23 -3.52 -21.22
C LYS A 30 22.02 -3.20 -20.34
N ALA A 31 20.92 -2.72 -20.91
CA ALA A 31 19.70 -2.46 -20.16
C ALA A 31 19.19 -3.71 -19.45
N ARG A 32 19.20 -4.85 -20.18
CA ARG A 32 18.79 -6.14 -19.61
C ARG A 32 19.74 -6.63 -18.53
N GLN A 33 21.06 -6.47 -18.71
CA GLN A 33 22.06 -6.86 -17.71
C GLN A 33 21.86 -6.09 -16.40
N TYR A 34 21.77 -4.75 -16.48
CA TYR A 34 21.53 -3.93 -15.28
C TYR A 34 20.16 -4.18 -14.65
N PHE A 35 19.15 -4.49 -15.43
CA PHE A 35 17.85 -4.90 -14.89
C PHE A 35 17.95 -6.20 -14.08
N GLN A 36 18.65 -7.21 -14.60
CA GLN A 36 18.87 -8.48 -13.90
C GLN A 36 19.71 -8.29 -12.64
N GLU A 37 20.74 -7.46 -12.68
CA GLU A 37 21.55 -7.08 -11.53
C GLU A 37 20.67 -6.43 -10.44
N GLY A 38 19.84 -5.45 -10.79
CA GLY A 38 18.90 -4.82 -9.86
C GLY A 38 17.90 -5.79 -9.25
N MET A 39 17.42 -6.77 -10.03
CA MET A 39 16.55 -7.84 -9.54
C MET A 39 17.27 -8.73 -8.52
N THR A 40 18.53 -9.04 -8.75
CA THR A 40 19.35 -9.81 -7.81
C THR A 40 19.55 -9.05 -6.50
N HIS A 41 19.89 -7.78 -6.55
CA HIS A 41 20.03 -6.94 -5.36
C HIS A 41 18.71 -6.82 -4.57
N LEU A 42 17.56 -6.70 -5.23
CA LEU A 42 16.27 -6.72 -4.54
C LEU A 42 16.00 -8.04 -3.81
N GLN A 43 16.37 -9.17 -4.42
CA GLN A 43 16.22 -10.49 -3.80
C GLN A 43 17.13 -10.67 -2.56
N LEU A 44 18.30 -10.05 -2.58
CA LEU A 44 19.24 -10.01 -1.46
C LEU A 44 18.84 -8.99 -0.38
N GLY A 45 17.85 -8.12 -0.66
CA GLY A 45 17.43 -7.05 0.24
C GLY A 45 18.31 -5.78 0.17
N GLU A 46 19.18 -5.70 -0.82
CA GLU A 46 20.13 -4.60 -1.07
C GLU A 46 19.44 -3.52 -1.91
N ALA A 47 18.53 -2.77 -1.28
CA ALA A 47 17.65 -1.85 -1.99
C ALA A 47 18.40 -0.65 -2.59
N ALA A 48 19.49 -0.19 -1.98
CA ALA A 48 20.28 0.94 -2.49
C ALA A 48 21.05 0.54 -3.77
N GLU A 49 21.63 -0.64 -3.79
CA GLU A 49 22.32 -1.23 -4.95
C GLU A 49 21.33 -1.49 -6.08
N ALA A 50 20.12 -1.96 -5.75
CA ALA A 50 19.05 -2.13 -6.72
C ALA A 50 18.65 -0.80 -7.37
N VAL A 51 18.58 0.31 -6.62
CA VAL A 51 18.33 1.65 -7.18
C VAL A 51 19.41 2.00 -8.21
N ALA A 52 20.69 1.79 -7.88
CA ALA A 52 21.79 2.10 -8.80
C ALA A 52 21.71 1.25 -10.10
N ALA A 53 21.45 -0.05 -9.98
CA ALA A 53 21.36 -0.96 -11.11
C ALA A 53 20.15 -0.64 -12.00
N PHE A 54 18.94 -0.45 -11.45
CA PHE A 54 17.77 -0.07 -12.24
C PHE A 54 17.90 1.31 -12.88
N SER A 55 18.55 2.26 -12.21
CA SER A 55 18.84 3.58 -12.80
C SER A 55 19.69 3.44 -14.06
N ARG A 56 20.75 2.64 -14.01
CA ARG A 56 21.56 2.34 -15.21
C ARG A 56 20.75 1.62 -16.29
N SER A 57 19.85 0.72 -15.90
CA SER A 57 18.96 0.06 -16.87
C SER A 57 18.13 1.06 -17.67
N ILE A 58 17.51 2.04 -17.01
CA ILE A 58 16.70 3.08 -17.69
C ILE A 58 17.53 4.12 -18.44
N GLU A 59 18.81 4.30 -18.11
CA GLU A 59 19.73 5.12 -18.92
C GLU A 59 19.93 4.49 -20.32
N TYR A 60 20.06 3.16 -20.40
CA TYR A 60 20.19 2.44 -21.66
C TYR A 60 18.86 2.17 -22.37
N ALA A 61 17.74 2.19 -21.66
CA ALA A 61 16.40 1.99 -22.20
C ALA A 61 15.38 2.89 -21.45
N PRO A 62 15.26 4.17 -21.83
CA PRO A 62 14.39 5.12 -21.14
C PRO A 62 12.90 4.73 -21.11
N ASP A 63 12.44 3.99 -22.11
CA ASP A 63 11.05 3.57 -22.26
C ASP A 63 10.77 2.19 -21.61
N PHE A 64 11.73 1.66 -20.86
CA PHE A 64 11.57 0.39 -20.17
C PHE A 64 10.69 0.56 -18.92
N ALA A 65 9.37 0.50 -19.11
CA ALA A 65 8.38 0.71 -18.04
C ALA A 65 8.55 -0.25 -16.87
N VAL A 66 8.87 -1.52 -17.12
CA VAL A 66 9.08 -2.53 -16.07
C VAL A 66 10.25 -2.15 -15.17
N ALA A 67 11.38 -1.68 -15.74
CA ALA A 67 12.53 -1.23 -14.93
C ALA A 67 12.16 -0.02 -14.07
N ARG A 68 11.32 0.90 -14.57
CA ARG A 68 10.81 2.03 -13.78
C ARG A 68 9.91 1.59 -12.62
N VAL A 69 9.09 0.55 -12.79
CA VAL A 69 8.30 -0.03 -11.70
C VAL A 69 9.22 -0.53 -10.59
N PHE A 70 10.24 -1.33 -10.94
CA PHE A 70 11.19 -1.86 -9.96
C PHE A 70 12.06 -0.78 -9.32
N LEU A 71 12.46 0.24 -10.07
CA LEU A 71 13.15 1.41 -9.52
C LEU A 71 12.28 2.15 -8.50
N GLY A 72 11.00 2.33 -8.80
CA GLY A 72 10.03 2.90 -7.86
C GLY A 72 9.90 2.05 -6.58
N ILE A 73 9.86 0.72 -6.70
CA ILE A 73 9.85 -0.20 -5.55
C ILE A 73 11.14 -0.05 -4.73
N ALA A 74 12.32 -0.05 -5.38
CA ALA A 74 13.60 0.10 -4.70
C ALA A 74 13.71 1.44 -3.96
N HIS A 75 13.25 2.53 -4.56
CA HIS A 75 13.14 3.84 -3.88
C HIS A 75 12.17 3.81 -2.70
N ALA A 76 11.04 3.13 -2.80
CA ALA A 76 10.10 2.99 -1.69
C ALA A 76 10.71 2.20 -0.52
N LEU A 77 11.52 1.18 -0.80
CA LEU A 77 12.24 0.39 0.20
C LEU A 77 13.35 1.20 0.90
N THR A 78 13.99 2.14 0.18
CA THR A 78 14.98 3.07 0.76
C THR A 78 14.32 4.32 1.38
N SER A 79 12.98 4.33 1.53
CA SER A 79 12.21 5.47 2.05
C SER A 79 12.27 6.75 1.22
N ASN A 80 12.73 6.67 -0.03
CA ASN A 80 12.76 7.77 -0.99
C ASN A 80 11.42 7.87 -1.72
N ILE A 81 10.41 8.39 -1.03
CA ILE A 81 9.01 8.32 -1.45
C ILE A 81 8.72 9.11 -2.73
N TYR A 82 9.24 10.34 -2.85
CA TYR A 82 9.00 11.17 -4.03
C TYR A 82 9.54 10.54 -5.32
N PRO A 83 10.83 10.12 -5.39
CA PRO A 83 11.33 9.39 -6.55
C PRO A 83 10.56 8.10 -6.82
N ALA A 84 10.11 7.38 -5.78
CA ALA A 84 9.30 6.17 -5.96
C ALA A 84 8.00 6.47 -6.72
N ILE A 85 7.27 7.51 -6.31
CA ILE A 85 6.03 7.92 -6.99
C ILE A 85 6.31 8.35 -8.42
N ASP A 86 7.33 9.19 -8.64
CA ASP A 86 7.69 9.73 -9.96
C ASP A 86 8.00 8.60 -10.97
N HIS A 87 8.78 7.61 -10.56
CA HIS A 87 9.12 6.47 -11.43
C HIS A 87 7.91 5.57 -11.70
N LEU A 88 7.05 5.34 -10.71
CA LEU A 88 5.82 4.55 -10.88
C LEU A 88 4.81 5.27 -11.79
N GLU A 89 4.65 6.58 -11.64
CA GLU A 89 3.80 7.37 -12.53
C GLU A 89 4.37 7.44 -13.96
N ALA A 90 5.70 7.53 -14.10
CA ALA A 90 6.35 7.46 -15.40
C ALA A 90 6.12 6.09 -16.05
N ALA A 91 6.20 4.99 -15.30
CA ALA A 91 5.89 3.66 -15.79
C ALA A 91 4.42 3.55 -16.26
N ALA A 92 3.48 4.09 -15.48
CA ALA A 92 2.06 4.11 -15.82
C ALA A 92 1.74 5.00 -17.05
N ARG A 93 2.56 6.04 -17.32
CA ARG A 93 2.45 6.85 -18.56
C ARG A 93 2.99 6.10 -19.78
N LEU A 94 4.08 5.37 -19.63
CA LEU A 94 4.68 4.56 -20.72
C LEU A 94 3.80 3.37 -21.08
N GLU A 95 3.24 2.71 -20.07
CA GLU A 95 2.35 1.57 -20.23
C GLU A 95 1.06 1.77 -19.43
N PRO A 96 0.04 2.46 -20.02
CA PRO A 96 -1.22 2.74 -19.32
C PRO A 96 -1.99 1.48 -18.89
N ASP A 97 -1.76 0.35 -19.56
CA ASP A 97 -2.38 -0.94 -19.27
C ASP A 97 -1.49 -1.82 -18.35
N SER A 98 -0.46 -1.24 -17.74
CA SER A 98 0.42 -1.95 -16.83
C SER A 98 -0.25 -2.18 -15.49
N PHE A 99 -0.69 -3.42 -15.24
CA PHE A 99 -1.19 -3.83 -13.92
C PHE A 99 -0.17 -3.53 -12.83
N ALA A 100 1.10 -3.84 -13.07
CA ALA A 100 2.19 -3.68 -12.13
C ALA A 100 2.37 -2.24 -11.66
N ALA A 101 2.40 -1.28 -12.60
CA ALA A 101 2.56 0.13 -12.26
C ALA A 101 1.39 0.63 -11.40
N HIS A 102 0.16 0.34 -11.80
CA HIS A 102 -1.03 0.79 -11.07
C HIS A 102 -1.20 0.09 -9.71
N PHE A 103 -0.90 -1.20 -9.64
CA PHE A 103 -0.95 -1.97 -8.39
C PHE A 103 0.08 -1.45 -7.38
N THR A 104 1.32 -1.22 -7.81
CA THR A 104 2.38 -0.70 -6.94
C THR A 104 2.07 0.74 -6.48
N LEU A 105 1.52 1.58 -7.36
CA LEU A 105 1.01 2.91 -6.96
C LEU A 105 -0.09 2.81 -5.91
N ALA A 106 -1.02 1.86 -6.05
CA ALA A 106 -2.07 1.64 -5.05
C ALA A 106 -1.48 1.23 -3.70
N GLN A 107 -0.57 0.24 -3.69
CA GLN A 107 0.12 -0.20 -2.47
C GLN A 107 0.87 0.94 -1.79
N LEU A 108 1.64 1.71 -2.55
CA LEU A 108 2.42 2.83 -2.01
C LEU A 108 1.51 3.90 -1.41
N ASN A 109 0.46 4.31 -2.12
CA ASN A 109 -0.49 5.31 -1.63
C ASN A 109 -1.23 4.83 -0.36
N PHE A 110 -1.63 3.55 -0.27
CA PHE A 110 -2.22 3.00 0.94
C PHE A 110 -1.24 2.97 2.12
N LYS A 111 0.04 2.63 1.88
CA LYS A 111 1.08 2.71 2.92
C LYS A 111 1.29 4.14 3.41
N LEU A 112 1.20 5.12 2.52
CA LEU A 112 1.30 6.55 2.85
C LEU A 112 0.02 7.15 3.44
N ARG A 113 -1.05 6.35 3.61
CA ARG A 113 -2.37 6.80 4.08
C ARG A 113 -3.06 7.82 3.17
N ILE A 114 -2.71 7.82 1.89
CA ILE A 114 -3.37 8.63 0.85
C ILE A 114 -4.44 7.75 0.20
N THR A 115 -5.47 7.39 0.97
CA THR A 115 -6.47 6.38 0.61
C THR A 115 -7.18 6.69 -0.70
N LYS A 116 -7.55 7.95 -0.95
CA LYS A 116 -8.20 8.35 -2.21
C LYS A 116 -7.36 7.98 -3.44
N ARG A 117 -6.08 8.38 -3.47
CA ARG A 117 -5.17 8.03 -4.58
C ARG A 117 -4.93 6.53 -4.65
N GLY A 118 -4.88 5.85 -3.51
CA GLY A 118 -4.77 4.40 -3.43
C GLY A 118 -5.92 3.70 -4.14
N TYR A 119 -7.17 4.07 -3.84
CA TYR A 119 -8.36 3.51 -4.50
C TYR A 119 -8.44 3.87 -5.99
N GLU A 120 -8.05 5.08 -6.38
CA GLU A 120 -7.99 5.47 -7.80
C GLU A 120 -6.98 4.62 -8.57
N ALA A 121 -5.79 4.39 -8.01
CA ALA A 121 -4.77 3.52 -8.62
C ALA A 121 -5.22 2.06 -8.66
N ALA A 122 -5.84 1.54 -7.58
CA ALA A 122 -6.40 0.19 -7.54
C ALA A 122 -7.53 0.00 -8.58
N GLY A 123 -8.37 1.02 -8.79
CA GLY A 123 -9.38 1.01 -9.84
C GLY A 123 -8.77 0.94 -11.24
N ARG A 124 -7.64 1.62 -11.48
CA ARG A 124 -6.86 1.48 -12.73
C ARG A 124 -6.26 0.08 -12.84
N ALA A 125 -5.62 -0.42 -11.78
CA ALA A 125 -5.08 -1.78 -11.77
C ALA A 125 -6.16 -2.85 -12.08
N LEU A 126 -7.38 -2.69 -11.55
CA LEU A 126 -8.47 -3.63 -11.80
C LEU A 126 -8.85 -3.72 -13.28
N ARG A 127 -8.80 -2.60 -14.03
CA ARG A 127 -9.05 -2.60 -15.48
C ARG A 127 -7.93 -3.27 -16.27
N CYS A 128 -6.72 -3.34 -15.71
CA CYS A 128 -5.53 -3.91 -16.35
C CYS A 128 -5.28 -5.37 -15.98
N VAL A 129 -6.16 -5.98 -15.18
CA VAL A 129 -6.04 -7.38 -14.74
C VAL A 129 -6.15 -8.32 -15.94
N LYS A 130 -5.12 -9.15 -16.15
CA LYS A 130 -5.05 -10.16 -17.22
C LYS A 130 -5.09 -11.59 -16.68
N THR A 131 -4.72 -11.81 -15.39
CA THR A 131 -4.61 -13.16 -14.81
C THR A 131 -5.40 -13.26 -13.51
N LEU A 132 -5.75 -14.50 -13.13
CA LEU A 132 -6.43 -14.76 -11.85
C LEU A 132 -5.55 -14.37 -10.66
N GLU A 133 -4.24 -14.56 -10.76
CA GLU A 133 -3.30 -14.18 -9.69
C GLU A 133 -3.26 -12.66 -9.48
N GLN A 134 -3.20 -11.87 -10.55
CA GLN A 134 -3.31 -10.42 -10.46
C GLN A 134 -4.61 -9.98 -9.78
N ARG A 135 -5.73 -10.62 -10.12
CA ARG A 135 -7.02 -10.34 -9.49
C ARG A 135 -7.01 -10.67 -8.00
N LYS A 136 -6.40 -11.79 -7.63
CA LYS A 136 -6.31 -12.28 -6.26
C LYS A 136 -5.50 -11.32 -5.36
N ILE A 137 -4.28 -10.95 -5.80
CA ILE A 137 -3.44 -10.02 -5.03
C ILE A 137 -4.08 -8.63 -4.90
N LEU A 138 -4.73 -8.11 -5.94
CA LEU A 138 -5.44 -6.83 -5.87
C LEU A 138 -6.65 -6.91 -4.92
N THR A 139 -7.42 -8.00 -4.96
CA THR A 139 -8.57 -8.20 -4.06
C THR A 139 -8.11 -8.29 -2.61
N GLN A 140 -6.99 -8.98 -2.36
CA GLN A 140 -6.40 -9.07 -1.03
C GLN A 140 -5.96 -7.68 -0.52
N LEU A 141 -5.23 -6.91 -1.33
CA LEU A 141 -4.83 -5.54 -0.98
C LEU A 141 -6.03 -4.67 -0.60
N LEU A 142 -7.10 -4.70 -1.40
CA LEU A 142 -8.31 -3.92 -1.13
C LEU A 142 -9.05 -4.39 0.12
N ARG A 143 -9.04 -5.69 0.41
CA ARG A 143 -9.62 -6.26 1.63
C ARG A 143 -8.86 -5.77 2.87
N GLU A 144 -7.54 -5.89 2.85
CA GLU A 144 -6.67 -5.45 3.94
C GLU A 144 -6.84 -3.95 4.23
N GLU A 145 -6.94 -3.11 3.19
CA GLU A 145 -7.14 -1.68 3.39
C GLU A 145 -8.52 -1.35 3.98
N ARG A 146 -9.59 -2.01 3.51
CA ARG A 146 -10.93 -1.84 4.10
C ARG A 146 -10.99 -2.29 5.56
N GLU A 147 -10.32 -3.39 5.90
CA GLU A 147 -10.22 -3.87 7.28
C GLU A 147 -9.44 -2.86 8.15
N ARG A 148 -8.38 -2.29 7.61
CA ARG A 148 -7.58 -1.26 8.28
C ARG A 148 -8.38 0.02 8.51
N GLU A 149 -9.14 0.48 7.53
CA GLU A 149 -10.03 1.63 7.65
C GLU A 149 -11.12 1.38 8.70
N ARG A 150 -11.76 0.23 8.65
CA ARG A 150 -12.79 -0.17 9.63
C ARG A 150 -12.23 -0.20 11.05
N ASN A 151 -11.04 -0.76 11.24
CA ASN A 151 -10.39 -0.83 12.55
C ASN A 151 -9.87 0.55 13.01
N GLY A 152 -9.46 1.41 12.07
CA GLY A 152 -9.04 2.80 12.36
C GLY A 152 -10.19 3.71 12.80
N ILE A 153 -11.42 3.42 12.37
CA ILE A 153 -12.63 4.16 12.75
C ILE A 153 -13.21 3.63 14.07
N ALA A 154 -12.81 2.44 14.54
CA ALA A 154 -13.25 1.90 15.82
C ALA A 154 -12.76 2.80 16.95
N ARG A 155 -13.65 3.70 17.41
CA ARG A 155 -13.39 4.55 18.58
C ARG A 155 -13.20 3.66 19.79
N PRO A 156 -12.19 3.90 20.65
CA PRO A 156 -12.09 3.25 21.94
C PRO A 156 -13.44 3.35 22.67
N TRP A 157 -13.83 2.31 23.36
CA TRP A 157 -15.14 2.22 24.04
C TRP A 157 -15.43 3.42 24.96
N PHE A 158 -14.40 3.99 25.58
CA PHE A 158 -14.48 5.16 26.47
C PHE A 158 -14.70 6.48 25.71
N ASN A 159 -14.55 6.49 24.40
CA ASN A 159 -14.77 7.69 23.54
C ASN A 159 -16.09 7.59 22.77
N LYS A 160 -16.90 6.56 23.04
CA LYS A 160 -18.29 6.51 22.59
C LYS A 160 -19.07 7.53 23.42
N PRO A 161 -19.85 8.45 22.78
CA PRO A 161 -20.72 9.32 23.55
C PRO A 161 -21.62 8.41 24.40
N PHE A 162 -21.58 8.59 25.72
CA PHE A 162 -22.51 7.90 26.59
C PHE A 162 -23.91 8.16 26.07
N SER A 163 -24.66 7.10 25.82
CA SER A 163 -26.03 7.27 25.37
C SER A 163 -26.78 8.11 26.41
N ALA A 164 -27.36 9.24 25.97
CA ALA A 164 -28.09 10.14 26.84
C ALA A 164 -29.05 9.43 27.83
N PRO A 165 -29.77 8.35 27.43
CA PRO A 165 -30.61 7.61 28.37
C PRO A 165 -29.87 6.96 29.55
N LEU A 166 -28.61 6.54 29.40
CA LEU A 166 -27.82 5.98 30.51
C LEU A 166 -27.41 7.03 31.55
N LEU A 167 -27.10 8.26 31.12
CA LEU A 167 -26.83 9.38 31.98
C LEU A 167 -28.09 9.84 32.74
N PHE A 168 -29.25 9.83 32.09
CA PHE A 168 -30.53 10.13 32.71
C PHE A 168 -30.92 9.09 33.77
N LEU A 169 -30.73 7.79 33.49
CA LEU A 169 -30.98 6.72 34.47
C LEU A 169 -30.06 6.80 35.68
N ALA A 170 -28.76 7.07 35.48
CA ALA A 170 -27.83 7.25 36.58
C ALA A 170 -28.15 8.50 37.43
N GLY A 171 -28.49 9.60 36.80
CA GLY A 171 -28.90 10.85 37.44
C GLY A 171 -30.17 10.70 38.24
N SER A 172 -31.21 10.03 37.73
CA SER A 172 -32.48 9.80 38.41
C SER A 172 -32.33 8.86 39.60
N ALA A 173 -31.49 7.81 39.50
CA ALA A 173 -31.19 6.92 40.63
C ALA A 173 -30.48 7.62 41.77
N LEU A 174 -29.54 8.53 41.46
CA LEU A 174 -28.82 9.33 42.44
C LEU A 174 -29.75 10.34 43.15
N ALA A 175 -30.64 11.00 42.42
CA ALA A 175 -31.64 11.91 42.94
C ALA A 175 -32.63 11.18 43.89
N ALA A 176 -33.10 10.00 43.49
CA ALA A 176 -33.99 9.19 44.34
C ALA A 176 -33.31 8.74 45.64
N ALA A 177 -32.02 8.36 45.58
CA ALA A 177 -31.25 7.98 46.78
C ALA A 177 -31.06 9.19 47.74
N VAL A 178 -30.80 10.39 47.22
CA VAL A 178 -30.67 11.59 48.02
C VAL A 178 -32.02 11.95 48.69
N ILE A 179 -33.13 11.88 47.95
CA ILE A 179 -34.47 12.13 48.52
C ILE A 179 -34.80 11.11 49.64
N ALA A 180 -34.49 9.84 49.44
CA ALA A 180 -34.72 8.78 50.43
C ALA A 180 -33.91 9.02 51.76
N VAL A 181 -32.66 9.48 51.63
CA VAL A 181 -31.82 9.83 52.78
C VAL A 181 -32.38 11.02 53.55
N ILE A 182 -32.85 12.07 52.84
CA ILE A 182 -33.44 13.26 53.47
C ILE A 182 -34.76 12.89 54.17
N ALA A 183 -35.58 12.03 53.57
CA ALA A 183 -36.84 11.58 54.16
C ALA A 183 -36.64 10.69 55.42
N HIS A 184 -35.49 10.05 55.54
CA HIS A 184 -35.15 9.21 56.71
C HIS A 184 -34.53 9.99 57.87
N MET A 185 -34.10 11.24 57.65
CA MET A 185 -33.53 12.13 58.66
C MET A 185 -34.57 13.06 59.30
N HIS A 186 -35.82 13.01 58.87
CA HIS A 186 -36.97 13.71 59.41
C HIS A 186 -37.95 12.70 60.03
#